data_499534e4e228cf730de2819cf8e96ed0
#
_entry.id   499534e4e228cf730de2819cf8e96ed0
#
_cell.length_a   1.000
_cell.length_b   1.000
_cell.length_c   1.000
_cell.angle_alpha   90.00
_cell.angle_beta   90.00
_cell.angle_gamma   90.00
#
_symmetry.space_group_name_H-M   'P 1'
#
loop_
_entity.id
_entity.type
_entity.pdbx_description
1 polymer ?
#
loop_
_entity_poly.entity_id
_entity_poly.type
_entity_poly.pdbx_seq_one_letter_code
_entity_poly.pdbx_strand_id
1 'polypeptide(L)'
;DDITEIARRAKDPESGSIRIGLFPTLAPYLLPHVVPKVHARFPDLELLLVEEKTEEVLRRLRDGRLDAGVLALPVHDEALHVEPLFTEDFVLAVPREHPLAKADEPVPSSVLEGESVLLLEEGHCLREQALAVCDLAGASERNGFRATSLETLRQMVAADVGVTLLPNLAVQTPVPSSPDVHLLPFTAPVPHREIAMLWRKSSPFRDFLPKLAEVFRQLPPGLVETAPGAVAVPTQA
;
A
#
# COMPACT_ATOMS: atom_id res chain seq x y z
N ASP A 1 17.25 14.54 26.18
CA ASP A 1 17.30 13.36 25.29
C ASP A 1 17.47 13.74 23.81
N ASP A 2 16.83 14.81 23.32
CA ASP A 2 16.88 15.17 21.89
C ASP A 2 18.28 15.55 21.36
N ILE A 3 19.09 16.24 22.14
CA ILE A 3 20.44 16.69 21.73
C ILE A 3 21.41 15.52 21.60
N THR A 4 21.31 14.55 22.48
CA THR A 4 22.14 13.34 22.45
C THR A 4 21.75 12.45 21.27
N GLU A 5 20.47 12.37 20.97
CA GLU A 5 19.93 11.66 19.82
C GLU A 5 20.36 12.33 18.50
N ILE A 6 20.28 13.66 18.41
CA ILE A 6 20.76 14.43 17.24
C ILE A 6 22.27 14.24 17.04
N ALA A 7 23.05 14.25 18.11
CA ALA A 7 24.50 14.04 18.04
C ALA A 7 24.90 12.61 17.66
N ARG A 8 24.12 11.60 18.09
CA ARG A 8 24.29 10.20 17.71
C ARG A 8 23.97 9.97 16.24
N ARG A 9 22.86 10.54 15.76
CA ARG A 9 22.41 10.51 14.37
C ARG A 9 23.39 11.19 13.41
N ALA A 10 24.06 12.28 13.85
CA ALA A 10 25.09 12.95 13.05
C ALA A 10 26.33 12.09 12.83
N LYS A 11 26.58 11.07 13.69
CA LYS A 11 27.73 10.16 13.58
C LYS A 11 27.42 8.91 12.78
N ASP A 12 26.19 8.39 12.89
CA ASP A 12 25.76 7.19 12.18
C ASP A 12 24.27 7.31 11.82
N PRO A 13 23.96 7.71 10.56
CA PRO A 13 22.57 7.80 10.08
C PRO A 13 21.84 6.46 10.00
N GLU A 14 22.55 5.33 10.04
CA GLU A 14 22.00 3.98 9.97
C GLU A 14 21.65 3.42 11.36
N SER A 15 21.87 4.20 12.42
CA SER A 15 21.52 3.85 13.82
C SER A 15 20.50 4.84 14.42
N GLY A 16 19.90 4.45 15.56
CA GLY A 16 18.89 5.24 16.25
C GLY A 16 17.47 4.96 15.80
N SER A 17 16.53 5.88 15.98
CA SER A 17 15.12 5.65 15.66
C SER A 17 14.66 6.47 14.45
N ILE A 18 13.80 5.90 13.61
CA ILE A 18 13.14 6.56 12.48
C ILE A 18 11.64 6.37 12.54
N ARG A 19 10.87 7.46 12.36
CA ARG A 19 9.42 7.48 12.45
C ARG A 19 8.82 7.44 11.04
N ILE A 20 8.10 6.37 10.73
CA ILE A 20 7.52 6.14 9.40
C ILE A 20 6.01 6.01 9.52
N GLY A 21 5.28 6.81 8.75
CA GLY A 21 3.83 6.71 8.61
C GLY A 21 3.45 5.87 7.40
N LEU A 22 2.44 5.02 7.55
CA LEU A 22 1.83 4.24 6.48
C LEU A 22 0.30 4.32 6.59
N PHE A 23 -0.39 4.09 5.49
CA PHE A 23 -1.86 4.06 5.52
C PHE A 23 -2.43 2.65 5.72
N PRO A 24 -3.65 2.52 6.30
CA PRO A 24 -4.19 1.24 6.79
C PRO A 24 -4.40 0.16 5.74
N THR A 25 -4.59 0.52 4.47
CA THR A 25 -4.76 -0.47 3.39
C THR A 25 -3.44 -0.93 2.78
N LEU A 26 -2.30 -0.52 3.37
CA LEU A 26 -0.95 -0.94 2.97
C LEU A 26 -0.16 -1.54 4.14
N ALA A 27 -0.14 -0.86 5.29
CA ALA A 27 0.73 -1.21 6.41
C ALA A 27 0.67 -2.69 6.83
N PRO A 28 -0.50 -3.31 7.07
CA PRO A 28 -0.58 -4.71 7.52
C PRO A 28 -0.02 -5.71 6.51
N TYR A 29 -0.02 -5.35 5.22
CA TYR A 29 0.34 -6.23 4.12
C TYR A 29 1.78 -6.04 3.64
N LEU A 30 2.32 -4.84 3.77
CA LEU A 30 3.69 -4.48 3.40
C LEU A 30 4.70 -4.80 4.50
N LEU A 31 4.39 -4.42 5.74
CA LEU A 31 5.34 -4.49 6.86
C LEU A 31 5.88 -5.90 7.14
N PRO A 32 5.10 -6.99 7.06
CA PRO A 32 5.63 -8.34 7.23
C PRO A 32 6.76 -8.71 6.27
N HIS A 33 6.76 -8.14 5.06
CA HIS A 33 7.81 -8.37 4.06
C HIS A 33 9.03 -7.48 4.25
N VAL A 34 8.85 -6.28 4.79
CA VAL A 34 9.89 -5.24 4.82
C VAL A 34 10.62 -5.21 6.15
N VAL A 35 9.91 -5.27 7.29
CA VAL A 35 10.50 -5.13 8.62
C VAL A 35 11.64 -6.12 8.89
N PRO A 36 11.52 -7.42 8.56
CA PRO A 36 12.63 -8.36 8.76
C PRO A 36 13.87 -7.98 7.94
N LYS A 37 13.69 -7.46 6.72
CA LYS A 37 14.80 -7.03 5.85
C LYS A 37 15.47 -5.76 6.34
N VAL A 38 14.69 -4.82 6.87
CA VAL A 38 15.23 -3.60 7.50
C VAL A 38 16.08 -3.96 8.71
N HIS A 39 15.57 -4.82 9.60
CA HIS A 39 16.33 -5.30 10.76
C HIS A 39 17.61 -6.04 10.37
N ALA A 40 17.58 -6.84 9.30
CA ALA A 40 18.76 -7.54 8.81
C ALA A 40 19.80 -6.58 8.20
N ARG A 41 19.36 -5.52 7.50
CA ARG A 41 20.24 -4.57 6.81
C ARG A 41 20.75 -3.47 7.74
N PHE A 42 19.92 -3.05 8.71
CA PHE A 42 20.18 -1.95 9.65
C PHE A 42 19.86 -2.42 11.09
N PRO A 43 20.70 -3.27 11.69
CA PRO A 43 20.42 -3.91 12.98
C PRO A 43 20.29 -2.93 14.15
N ASP A 44 20.95 -1.77 14.07
CA ASP A 44 20.92 -0.73 15.10
C ASP A 44 19.86 0.36 14.85
N LEU A 45 19.00 0.17 13.84
CA LEU A 45 17.90 1.08 13.51
C LEU A 45 16.60 0.61 14.17
N GLU A 46 16.00 1.47 14.97
CA GLU A 46 14.66 1.28 15.52
C GLU A 46 13.60 1.90 14.60
N LEU A 47 12.65 1.08 14.12
CA LEU A 47 11.50 1.53 13.35
C LEU A 47 10.34 1.91 14.29
N LEU A 48 9.96 3.18 14.30
CA LEU A 48 8.76 3.68 14.97
C LEU A 48 7.67 3.85 13.92
N LEU A 49 6.78 2.86 13.83
CA LEU A 49 5.77 2.75 12.78
C LEU A 49 4.43 3.33 13.26
N VAL A 50 3.80 4.13 12.42
CA VAL A 50 2.49 4.75 12.67
C VAL A 50 1.56 4.46 11.51
N GLU A 51 0.39 3.91 11.81
CA GLU A 51 -0.67 3.67 10.84
C GLU A 51 -1.73 4.76 10.95
N GLU A 52 -1.89 5.55 9.89
CA GLU A 52 -2.83 6.69 9.84
C GLU A 52 -3.33 6.93 8.40
N LYS A 53 -4.47 7.61 8.25
CA LYS A 53 -4.97 8.04 6.95
C LYS A 53 -3.96 8.98 6.25
N THR A 54 -3.95 8.99 4.93
CA THR A 54 -2.97 9.72 4.10
C THR A 54 -2.80 11.18 4.51
N GLU A 55 -3.90 11.90 4.75
CA GLU A 55 -3.85 13.32 5.14
C GLU A 55 -3.15 13.54 6.48
N GLU A 56 -3.37 12.65 7.45
CA GLU A 56 -2.72 12.71 8.75
C GLU A 56 -1.22 12.39 8.66
N VAL A 57 -0.84 11.41 7.83
CA VAL A 57 0.59 11.13 7.55
C VAL A 57 1.26 12.35 6.92
N LEU A 58 0.65 12.97 5.92
CA LEU A 58 1.16 14.19 5.27
C LEU A 58 1.29 15.35 6.27
N ARG A 59 0.28 15.56 7.12
CA ARG A 59 0.32 16.58 8.15
C ARG A 59 1.50 16.35 9.11
N ARG A 60 1.66 15.12 9.62
CA ARG A 60 2.76 14.77 10.53
C ARG A 60 4.14 14.87 9.88
N LEU A 61 4.25 14.60 8.58
CA LEU A 61 5.47 14.83 7.81
C LEU A 61 5.84 16.31 7.78
N ARG A 62 4.88 17.19 7.46
CA ARG A 62 5.08 18.65 7.43
C ARG A 62 5.48 19.18 8.80
N ASP A 63 4.84 18.71 9.85
CA ASP A 63 5.09 19.10 11.25
C ASP A 63 6.41 18.54 11.83
N GLY A 64 7.12 17.67 11.09
CA GLY A 64 8.33 17.02 11.59
C GLY A 64 8.09 15.91 12.62
N ARG A 65 6.86 15.48 12.79
CA ARG A 65 6.49 14.37 13.68
C ARG A 65 6.72 12.99 13.06
N LEU A 66 6.84 12.92 11.73
CA LEU A 66 7.31 11.77 10.97
C LEU A 66 8.55 12.15 10.18
N ASP A 67 9.43 11.18 9.99
CA ASP A 67 10.65 11.33 9.21
C ASP A 67 10.43 10.92 7.76
N ALA A 68 9.59 9.89 7.54
CA ALA A 68 9.13 9.44 6.23
C ALA A 68 7.65 9.01 6.27
N GLY A 69 7.02 8.95 5.09
CA GLY A 69 5.69 8.37 4.88
C GLY A 69 5.72 7.45 3.67
N VAL A 70 5.06 6.30 3.74
CA VAL A 70 4.86 5.41 2.58
C VAL A 70 3.41 5.54 2.16
N LEU A 71 3.17 6.18 1.01
CA LEU A 71 1.85 6.63 0.56
C LEU A 71 1.59 6.23 -0.88
N ALA A 72 0.29 6.22 -1.25
CA ALA A 72 -0.12 6.09 -2.64
C ALA A 72 -0.05 7.44 -3.36
N LEU A 73 0.38 7.43 -4.60
CA LEU A 73 0.39 8.60 -5.49
C LEU A 73 -0.98 8.79 -6.17
N PRO A 74 -1.30 10.02 -6.65
CA PRO A 74 -0.45 11.22 -6.63
C PRO A 74 -0.49 11.96 -5.29
N VAL A 75 0.65 12.52 -4.90
CA VAL A 75 0.77 13.48 -3.80
C VAL A 75 1.39 14.77 -4.34
N HIS A 76 0.68 15.88 -4.21
CA HIS A 76 1.12 17.19 -4.68
C HIS A 76 1.57 18.05 -3.50
N ASP A 77 2.87 18.00 -3.16
CA ASP A 77 3.48 18.80 -2.12
C ASP A 77 4.94 19.12 -2.47
N GLU A 78 5.20 20.37 -2.84
CA GLU A 78 6.53 20.81 -3.28
C GLU A 78 7.61 20.73 -2.18
N ALA A 79 7.23 20.70 -0.91
CA ALA A 79 8.18 20.57 0.21
C ALA A 79 8.66 19.14 0.42
N LEU A 80 7.98 18.17 -0.19
CA LEU A 80 8.31 16.76 -0.08
C LEU A 80 9.16 16.27 -1.27
N HIS A 81 10.06 15.36 -0.96
CA HIS A 81 10.69 14.50 -1.95
C HIS A 81 9.82 13.26 -2.11
N VAL A 82 9.64 12.80 -3.34
CA VAL A 82 8.88 11.60 -3.69
C VAL A 82 9.85 10.58 -4.26
N GLU A 83 9.97 9.45 -3.62
CA GLU A 83 10.81 8.32 -4.04
C GLU A 83 9.91 7.13 -4.39
N PRO A 84 9.69 6.80 -5.69
CA PRO A 84 8.86 5.69 -6.10
C PRO A 84 9.38 4.36 -5.57
N LEU A 85 8.48 3.51 -5.08
CA LEU A 85 8.82 2.17 -4.58
C LEU A 85 8.39 1.08 -5.55
N PHE A 86 7.08 0.99 -5.80
CA PHE A 86 6.50 -0.05 -6.65
C PHE A 86 5.08 0.33 -7.09
N THR A 87 4.61 -0.38 -8.12
CA THR A 87 3.22 -0.38 -8.57
C THR A 87 2.54 -1.65 -8.07
N GLU A 88 1.34 -1.53 -7.56
CA GLU A 88 0.54 -2.61 -7.02
C GLU A 88 -0.81 -2.70 -7.74
N ASP A 89 -1.06 -3.83 -8.38
CA ASP A 89 -2.30 -4.10 -9.09
C ASP A 89 -3.47 -4.32 -8.12
N PHE A 90 -4.68 -4.03 -8.60
CA PHE A 90 -5.91 -4.46 -7.96
C PHE A 90 -6.41 -5.76 -8.55
N VAL A 91 -7.09 -6.55 -7.71
CA VAL A 91 -7.86 -7.71 -8.10
C VAL A 91 -9.32 -7.49 -7.74
N LEU A 92 -10.22 -8.04 -8.52
CA LEU A 92 -11.64 -8.06 -8.20
C LEU A 92 -11.94 -9.23 -7.25
N ALA A 93 -12.54 -8.93 -6.11
CA ALA A 93 -13.02 -9.92 -5.16
C ALA A 93 -14.54 -10.07 -5.28
N VAL A 94 -15.00 -11.26 -5.55
CA VAL A 94 -16.42 -11.60 -5.68
C VAL A 94 -16.80 -12.74 -4.74
N PRO A 95 -18.08 -12.87 -4.34
CA PRO A 95 -18.57 -14.04 -3.64
C PRO A 95 -18.31 -15.31 -4.45
N ARG A 96 -18.05 -16.43 -3.79
CA ARG A 96 -17.76 -17.72 -4.45
C ARG A 96 -18.83 -18.14 -5.45
N GLU A 97 -20.10 -17.89 -5.14
CA GLU A 97 -21.24 -18.28 -6.00
C GLU A 97 -21.66 -17.17 -6.99
N HIS A 98 -20.91 -16.06 -7.03
CA HIS A 98 -21.19 -14.95 -7.95
C HIS A 98 -21.04 -15.42 -9.41
N PRO A 99 -21.86 -14.91 -10.36
CA PRO A 99 -21.74 -15.28 -11.78
C PRO A 99 -20.35 -15.07 -12.34
N LEU A 100 -19.67 -13.97 -11.95
CA LEU A 100 -18.29 -13.67 -12.36
C LEU A 100 -17.25 -14.68 -11.85
N ALA A 101 -17.52 -15.41 -10.77
CA ALA A 101 -16.61 -16.46 -10.29
C ALA A 101 -16.44 -17.64 -11.28
N LYS A 102 -17.28 -17.68 -12.32
CA LYS A 102 -17.21 -18.68 -13.41
C LYS A 102 -16.62 -18.12 -14.71
N ALA A 103 -16.19 -16.87 -14.70
CA ALA A 103 -15.57 -16.23 -15.85
C ALA A 103 -14.17 -16.82 -16.11
N ASP A 104 -13.76 -16.82 -17.38
CA ASP A 104 -12.38 -17.13 -17.74
C ASP A 104 -11.46 -15.98 -17.27
N GLU A 105 -10.43 -16.31 -16.52
CA GLU A 105 -9.44 -15.36 -16.02
C GLU A 105 -8.32 -15.12 -17.05
N PRO A 106 -7.75 -13.91 -17.11
CA PRO A 106 -8.13 -12.66 -16.41
C PRO A 106 -9.34 -11.97 -17.05
N VAL A 107 -10.03 -11.09 -16.29
CA VAL A 107 -11.26 -10.39 -16.72
C VAL A 107 -11.00 -8.92 -17.09
N PRO A 108 -11.71 -8.32 -18.07
CA PRO A 108 -11.62 -6.87 -18.31
C PRO A 108 -12.33 -6.08 -17.21
N SER A 109 -11.91 -4.83 -16.97
CA SER A 109 -12.58 -3.96 -15.98
C SER A 109 -14.05 -3.69 -16.28
N SER A 110 -14.47 -3.84 -17.55
CA SER A 110 -15.88 -3.71 -17.95
C SER A 110 -16.82 -4.73 -17.32
N VAL A 111 -16.32 -5.84 -16.74
CA VAL A 111 -17.18 -6.78 -15.98
C VAL A 111 -17.80 -6.14 -14.74
N LEU A 112 -17.30 -4.99 -14.30
CA LEU A 112 -17.86 -4.20 -13.21
C LEU A 112 -19.12 -3.44 -13.62
N GLU A 113 -19.45 -3.34 -14.92
CA GLU A 113 -20.64 -2.61 -15.39
C GLU A 113 -21.90 -3.19 -14.75
N GLY A 114 -22.65 -2.31 -14.07
CA GLY A 114 -23.87 -2.69 -13.35
C GLY A 114 -23.66 -3.36 -12.00
N GLU A 115 -22.41 -3.63 -11.58
CA GLU A 115 -22.10 -4.18 -10.27
C GLU A 115 -22.22 -3.14 -9.16
N SER A 116 -22.57 -3.61 -7.96
CA SER A 116 -22.59 -2.84 -6.73
C SER A 116 -21.31 -3.04 -5.95
N VAL A 117 -20.38 -2.07 -6.03
CA VAL A 117 -19.06 -2.18 -5.45
C VAL A 117 -19.06 -1.70 -3.99
N LEU A 118 -18.58 -2.54 -3.09
CA LEU A 118 -18.34 -2.21 -1.68
C LEU A 118 -17.06 -1.37 -1.56
N LEU A 119 -17.14 -0.25 -0.85
CA LEU A 119 -16.03 0.68 -0.70
C LEU A 119 -15.70 0.93 0.77
N LEU A 120 -14.49 1.43 1.01
CA LEU A 120 -14.08 1.98 2.29
C LEU A 120 -14.78 3.33 2.54
N GLU A 121 -14.79 3.75 3.81
CA GLU A 121 -15.21 5.10 4.20
C GLU A 121 -14.31 6.19 3.61
N GLU A 122 -14.77 7.42 3.66
CA GLU A 122 -14.01 8.60 3.23
C GLU A 122 -12.67 8.76 3.97
N GLY A 123 -11.67 9.30 3.26
CA GLY A 123 -10.32 9.52 3.77
C GLY A 123 -9.36 8.33 3.59
N HIS A 124 -9.84 7.20 3.09
CA HIS A 124 -8.96 6.13 2.59
C HIS A 124 -8.65 6.34 1.11
N CYS A 125 -7.37 6.47 0.75
CA CYS A 125 -6.94 6.65 -0.64
C CYS A 125 -7.45 5.55 -1.58
N LEU A 126 -7.59 4.31 -1.09
CA LEU A 126 -8.14 3.21 -1.86
C LEU A 126 -9.59 3.45 -2.30
N ARG A 127 -10.38 4.20 -1.51
CA ARG A 127 -11.74 4.57 -1.90
C ARG A 127 -11.74 5.37 -3.20
N GLU A 128 -10.92 6.43 -3.26
CA GLU A 128 -10.84 7.30 -4.45
C GLU A 128 -10.31 6.53 -5.66
N GLN A 129 -9.34 5.64 -5.44
CA GLN A 129 -8.78 4.78 -6.48
C GLN A 129 -9.83 3.80 -7.01
N ALA A 130 -10.59 3.15 -6.12
CA ALA A 130 -11.66 2.22 -6.53
C ALA A 130 -12.82 2.96 -7.22
N LEU A 131 -13.19 4.15 -6.76
CA LEU A 131 -14.19 4.99 -7.43
C LEU A 131 -13.76 5.35 -8.86
N ALA A 132 -12.50 5.73 -9.07
CA ALA A 132 -12.00 6.03 -10.41
C ALA A 132 -12.12 4.81 -11.35
N VAL A 133 -11.89 3.60 -10.86
CA VAL A 133 -12.09 2.36 -11.63
C VAL A 133 -13.58 2.13 -11.91
N CYS A 134 -14.45 2.35 -10.91
CA CYS A 134 -15.90 2.20 -11.04
C CYS A 134 -16.47 3.18 -12.08
N ASP A 135 -16.07 4.44 -12.02
CA ASP A 135 -16.52 5.49 -12.96
C ASP A 135 -16.17 5.15 -14.42
N LEU A 136 -14.94 4.66 -14.64
CA LEU A 136 -14.49 4.22 -15.97
C LEU A 136 -15.23 2.98 -16.47
N ALA A 137 -15.65 2.10 -15.56
CA ALA A 137 -16.32 0.83 -15.88
C ALA A 137 -17.86 0.91 -15.87
N GLY A 138 -18.45 2.04 -15.47
CA GLY A 138 -19.91 2.16 -15.32
C GLY A 138 -20.50 1.44 -14.12
N ALA A 139 -19.67 1.16 -13.11
CA ALA A 139 -20.08 0.57 -11.84
C ALA A 139 -20.59 1.63 -10.86
N SER A 140 -21.30 1.21 -9.82
CA SER A 140 -21.80 2.11 -8.78
C SER A 140 -21.38 1.67 -7.37
N GLU A 141 -21.20 2.66 -6.47
CA GLU A 141 -21.01 2.37 -5.06
C GLU A 141 -22.25 1.69 -4.48
N ARG A 142 -22.06 0.65 -3.68
CA ARG A 142 -23.13 0.02 -2.91
C ARG A 142 -23.61 0.97 -1.82
N ASN A 143 -24.85 1.44 -1.93
CA ASN A 143 -25.47 2.30 -0.93
C ASN A 143 -25.66 1.57 0.41
N GLY A 144 -25.44 2.29 1.52
CA GLY A 144 -25.78 1.80 2.87
C GLY A 144 -24.69 0.97 3.55
N PHE A 145 -23.51 0.78 2.91
CA PHE A 145 -22.39 0.10 3.53
C PHE A 145 -21.08 0.83 3.23
N ARG A 146 -20.30 1.09 4.28
CA ARG A 146 -18.93 1.63 4.21
C ARG A 146 -18.09 0.94 5.27
N ALA A 147 -16.97 0.37 4.87
CA ALA A 147 -16.05 -0.31 5.78
C ALA A 147 -14.93 0.62 6.23
N THR A 148 -14.36 0.34 7.39
CA THR A 148 -13.17 1.02 7.91
C THR A 148 -11.88 0.25 7.63
N SER A 149 -11.97 -1.01 7.16
CA SER A 149 -10.82 -1.87 6.87
C SER A 149 -11.06 -2.79 5.68
N LEU A 150 -9.96 -3.23 5.03
CA LEU A 150 -10.01 -4.23 3.95
C LEU A 150 -10.54 -5.59 4.45
N GLU A 151 -10.25 -5.95 5.69
CA GLU A 151 -10.76 -7.19 6.25
C GLU A 151 -12.29 -7.18 6.35
N THR A 152 -12.89 -6.07 6.78
CA THR A 152 -14.34 -5.91 6.79
C THR A 152 -14.93 -6.00 5.37
N LEU A 153 -14.30 -5.36 4.38
CA LEU A 153 -14.73 -5.49 2.97
C LEU A 153 -14.72 -6.96 2.53
N ARG A 154 -13.63 -7.67 2.79
CA ARG A 154 -13.45 -9.08 2.42
C ARG A 154 -14.50 -9.98 3.06
N GLN A 155 -14.82 -9.77 4.35
CA GLN A 155 -15.87 -10.52 5.06
C GLN A 155 -17.27 -10.24 4.49
N MET A 156 -17.54 -9.02 4.04
CA MET A 156 -18.81 -8.69 3.40
C MET A 156 -18.94 -9.29 2.00
N VAL A 157 -17.85 -9.39 1.23
CA VAL A 157 -17.83 -10.15 -0.02
C VAL A 157 -18.11 -11.63 0.26
N ALA A 158 -17.43 -12.23 1.27
CA ALA A 158 -17.67 -13.61 1.67
C ALA A 158 -19.13 -13.87 2.10
N ALA A 159 -19.80 -12.86 2.64
CA ALA A 159 -21.21 -12.90 3.06
C ALA A 159 -22.19 -12.55 1.92
N ASP A 160 -21.74 -12.48 0.68
CA ASP A 160 -22.57 -12.19 -0.52
C ASP A 160 -23.28 -10.81 -0.47
N VAL A 161 -22.64 -9.81 0.16
CA VAL A 161 -23.19 -8.44 0.22
C VAL A 161 -22.92 -7.67 -1.07
N GLY A 162 -21.84 -7.97 -1.77
CA GLY A 162 -21.43 -7.33 -3.03
C GLY A 162 -20.00 -7.71 -3.43
N VAL A 163 -19.45 -6.98 -4.38
CA VAL A 163 -18.08 -7.17 -4.88
C VAL A 163 -17.16 -6.03 -4.43
N THR A 164 -15.85 -6.20 -4.47
CA THR A 164 -14.90 -5.12 -4.15
C THR A 164 -13.59 -5.26 -4.89
N LEU A 165 -12.81 -4.17 -4.92
CA LEU A 165 -11.43 -4.17 -5.40
C LEU A 165 -10.47 -4.29 -4.21
N LEU A 166 -9.55 -5.25 -4.27
CA LEU A 166 -8.53 -5.45 -3.26
C LEU A 166 -7.13 -5.24 -3.87
N PRO A 167 -6.22 -4.59 -3.14
CA PRO A 167 -4.81 -4.52 -3.55
C PRO A 167 -4.18 -5.92 -3.53
N ASN A 168 -3.28 -6.21 -4.45
CA ASN A 168 -2.69 -7.53 -4.59
C ASN A 168 -1.94 -8.00 -3.32
N LEU A 169 -1.23 -7.11 -2.62
CA LEU A 169 -0.60 -7.43 -1.33
C LEU A 169 -1.60 -7.91 -0.27
N ALA A 170 -2.84 -7.41 -0.31
CA ALA A 170 -3.87 -7.76 0.66
C ALA A 170 -4.52 -9.14 0.41
N VAL A 171 -4.18 -9.82 -0.68
CA VAL A 171 -4.73 -11.14 -1.04
C VAL A 171 -3.67 -12.21 -1.21
N GLN A 172 -2.39 -11.85 -1.11
CA GLN A 172 -1.25 -12.76 -1.23
C GLN A 172 -0.72 -13.18 0.16
N THR A 173 0.07 -14.25 0.19
CA THR A 173 0.77 -14.70 1.40
C THR A 173 1.55 -13.53 2.03
N PRO A 174 1.50 -13.33 3.36
CA PRO A 174 0.98 -14.24 4.39
C PRO A 174 -0.51 -14.09 4.74
N VAL A 175 -1.29 -13.33 3.96
CA VAL A 175 -2.74 -13.14 4.21
C VAL A 175 -3.49 -14.45 3.97
N PRO A 176 -4.32 -14.91 4.92
CA PRO A 176 -5.10 -16.12 4.73
C PRO A 176 -6.11 -15.99 3.57
N SER A 177 -6.19 -17.01 2.72
CA SER A 177 -7.24 -17.09 1.71
C SER A 177 -8.61 -17.38 2.35
N SER A 178 -9.68 -16.82 1.78
CA SER A 178 -11.05 -17.17 2.16
C SER A 178 -11.65 -18.12 1.13
N PRO A 179 -12.19 -19.27 1.52
CA PRO A 179 -12.83 -20.18 0.58
C PRO A 179 -14.13 -19.62 -0.04
N ASP A 180 -14.71 -18.58 0.59
CA ASP A 180 -15.97 -17.98 0.19
C ASP A 180 -15.78 -16.74 -0.68
N VAL A 181 -14.53 -16.38 -0.98
CA VAL A 181 -14.17 -15.26 -1.87
C VAL A 181 -13.39 -15.80 -3.06
N HIS A 182 -13.84 -15.46 -4.26
CA HIS A 182 -13.11 -15.71 -5.49
C HIS A 182 -12.41 -14.43 -5.97
N LEU A 183 -11.14 -14.55 -6.35
CA LEU A 183 -10.30 -13.43 -6.78
C LEU A 183 -10.08 -13.52 -8.28
N LEU A 184 -10.35 -12.43 -8.99
CA LEU A 184 -10.22 -12.33 -10.44
C LEU A 184 -9.18 -11.26 -10.79
N PRO A 185 -8.04 -11.63 -11.40
CA PRO A 185 -7.09 -10.65 -11.93
C PRO A 185 -7.71 -9.93 -13.14
N PHE A 186 -7.26 -8.69 -13.38
CA PHE A 186 -7.73 -7.90 -14.53
C PHE A 186 -6.82 -8.08 -15.75
N THR A 187 -7.41 -7.98 -16.95
CA THR A 187 -6.65 -7.78 -18.20
C THR A 187 -6.13 -6.34 -18.30
N ALA A 188 -5.11 -6.13 -19.11
CA ALA A 188 -4.59 -4.79 -19.39
C ALA A 188 -5.64 -3.90 -20.10
N PRO A 189 -5.73 -2.61 -19.75
CA PRO A 189 -4.97 -1.92 -18.70
C PRO A 189 -5.42 -2.33 -17.30
N VAL A 190 -4.48 -2.88 -16.50
CA VAL A 190 -4.77 -3.34 -15.14
C VAL A 190 -4.95 -2.15 -14.21
N PRO A 191 -6.07 -2.06 -13.47
CA PRO A 191 -6.21 -1.06 -12.41
C PRO A 191 -5.14 -1.26 -11.34
N HIS A 192 -4.43 -0.18 -10.97
CA HIS A 192 -3.31 -0.26 -10.04
C HIS A 192 -3.18 1.00 -9.20
N ARG A 193 -2.29 0.96 -8.23
CA ARG A 193 -1.82 2.12 -7.46
C ARG A 193 -0.30 2.18 -7.43
N GLU A 194 0.23 3.39 -7.49
CA GLU A 194 1.67 3.63 -7.34
C GLU A 194 1.97 3.95 -5.88
N ILE A 195 2.97 3.28 -5.30
CA ILE A 195 3.39 3.48 -3.92
C ILE A 195 4.77 4.14 -3.90
N ALA A 196 4.91 5.16 -3.06
CA ALA A 196 6.15 5.91 -2.90
C ALA A 196 6.49 6.15 -1.44
N MET A 197 7.77 6.30 -1.14
CA MET A 197 8.25 6.86 0.12
C MET A 197 8.44 8.36 -0.04
N LEU A 198 7.89 9.12 0.91
CA LEU A 198 7.93 10.57 0.90
C LEU A 198 8.62 11.10 2.17
N TRP A 199 9.40 12.15 2.03
CA TRP A 199 10.01 12.87 3.15
C TRP A 199 10.23 14.34 2.83
N ARG A 200 10.39 15.16 3.87
CA ARG A 200 10.73 16.58 3.64
C ARG A 200 12.08 16.69 2.94
N LYS A 201 12.19 17.55 1.94
CA LYS A 201 13.47 17.88 1.28
C LYS A 201 14.53 18.38 2.25
N SER A 202 14.08 19.01 3.36
CA SER A 202 14.94 19.48 4.47
C SER A 202 15.22 18.41 5.53
N SER A 203 14.82 17.15 5.33
CA SER A 203 15.01 16.08 6.32
C SER A 203 16.49 15.86 6.61
N PRO A 204 16.89 15.71 7.89
CA PRO A 204 18.24 15.29 8.25
C PRO A 204 18.57 13.86 7.78
N PHE A 205 17.55 13.05 7.45
CA PHE A 205 17.69 11.69 6.95
C PHE A 205 17.73 11.58 5.42
N ARG A 206 17.75 12.70 4.69
CA ARG A 206 17.67 12.72 3.22
C ARG A 206 18.69 11.82 2.51
N ASP A 207 19.87 11.61 3.10
CA ASP A 207 20.95 10.80 2.54
C ASP A 207 20.80 9.30 2.95
N PHE A 208 20.02 9.02 3.99
CA PHE A 208 19.72 7.67 4.47
C PHE A 208 18.41 7.10 3.88
N LEU A 209 17.39 7.93 3.74
CA LEU A 209 16.06 7.49 3.28
C LEU A 209 16.05 6.81 1.90
N PRO A 210 16.88 7.19 0.92
CA PRO A 210 17.01 6.42 -0.32
C PRO A 210 17.47 4.98 -0.10
N LYS A 211 18.40 4.72 0.83
CA LYS A 211 18.87 3.38 1.18
C LYS A 211 17.76 2.55 1.84
N LEU A 212 16.95 3.21 2.68
CA LEU A 212 15.79 2.55 3.28
C LEU A 212 14.72 2.23 2.23
N ALA A 213 14.45 3.15 1.29
CA ALA A 213 13.55 2.93 0.16
C ALA A 213 13.95 1.72 -0.69
N GLU A 214 15.25 1.49 -0.90
CA GLU A 214 15.75 0.28 -1.59
C GLU A 214 15.34 -0.99 -0.88
N VAL A 215 15.33 -1.03 0.45
CA VAL A 215 14.86 -2.19 1.22
C VAL A 215 13.34 -2.37 1.06
N PHE A 216 12.59 -1.28 1.02
CA PHE A 216 11.13 -1.31 0.79
C PHE A 216 10.76 -1.81 -0.61
N ARG A 217 11.62 -1.66 -1.61
CA ARG A 217 11.43 -2.22 -2.96
C ARG A 217 11.68 -3.72 -3.04
N GLN A 218 12.37 -4.32 -2.07
CA GLN A 218 12.74 -5.74 -2.08
C GLN A 218 11.57 -6.62 -1.65
N LEU A 219 10.50 -6.64 -2.43
CA LEU A 219 9.35 -7.53 -2.21
C LEU A 219 9.53 -8.86 -2.97
N PRO A 220 8.87 -9.94 -2.53
CA PRO A 220 8.86 -11.19 -3.28
C PRO A 220 8.37 -10.98 -4.72
N PRO A 221 8.97 -11.68 -5.71
CA PRO A 221 8.54 -11.60 -7.10
C PRO A 221 7.04 -11.92 -7.28
N GLY A 222 6.37 -11.17 -8.14
CA GLY A 222 4.96 -11.37 -8.46
C GLY A 222 3.96 -10.72 -7.50
N LEU A 223 4.43 -10.11 -6.40
CA LEU A 223 3.53 -9.34 -5.52
C LEU A 223 3.24 -7.94 -6.07
N VAL A 224 4.25 -7.32 -6.63
CA VAL A 224 4.20 -5.94 -7.15
C VAL A 224 5.16 -5.79 -8.34
N GLU A 225 4.97 -4.73 -9.13
CA GLU A 225 5.95 -4.29 -10.11
C GLU A 225 6.87 -3.25 -9.49
N THR A 226 8.16 -3.56 -9.40
CA THR A 226 9.15 -2.66 -8.81
C THR A 226 9.38 -1.46 -9.74
N ALA A 227 9.41 -0.25 -9.19
CA ALA A 227 9.67 0.97 -9.96
C ALA A 227 11.07 0.91 -10.64
N PRO A 228 11.21 1.41 -11.88
CA PRO A 228 12.48 1.43 -12.58
C PRO A 228 13.54 2.23 -11.81
N GLY A 229 14.65 1.60 -11.48
CA GLY A 229 15.76 2.14 -10.67
C GLY A 229 16.25 1.21 -9.56
N ALA A 230 15.51 0.16 -9.23
CA ALA A 230 15.96 -0.85 -8.28
C ALA A 230 16.99 -1.78 -8.95
N VAL A 231 18.23 -1.70 -8.48
CA VAL A 231 19.26 -2.70 -8.82
C VAL A 231 18.89 -3.99 -8.10
N ALA A 232 18.56 -5.03 -8.85
CA ALA A 232 18.38 -6.37 -8.30
C ALA A 232 19.71 -6.82 -7.67
N VAL A 233 19.74 -6.93 -6.35
CA VAL A 233 20.85 -7.59 -5.66
C VAL A 233 20.67 -9.09 -5.88
N PRO A 234 21.63 -9.81 -6.51
CA PRO A 234 21.51 -11.24 -6.69
C PRO A 234 21.50 -11.93 -5.35
N THR A 235 20.45 -12.71 -5.11
CA THR A 235 20.36 -13.61 -3.96
C THR A 235 21.47 -14.66 -4.11
N GLN A 236 22.47 -14.61 -3.24
CA GLN A 236 23.43 -15.71 -3.12
C GLN A 236 22.68 -16.91 -2.49
N ALA A 237 22.74 -18.04 -3.20
CA ALA A 237 22.22 -19.33 -2.81
C ALA A 237 23.01 -19.93 -1.61
#